data_a311dfec9acb4fa3143b1cc3abab3cdb
#
_entry.id   a311dfec9acb4fa3143b1cc3abab3cdb
#
_cell.length_a   1.000
_cell.length_b   1.000
_cell.length_c   1.000
_cell.angle_alpha   90.00
_cell.angle_beta   90.00
_cell.angle_gamma   90.00
#
_symmetry.space_group_name_H-M   'P 1'
#
loop_
_entity.id
_entity.type
_entity.pdbx_description
1 polymer ?
#
loop_
_entity_poly.entity_id
_entity_poly.type
_entity_poly.pdbx_seq_one_letter_code
_entity_poly.pdbx_strand_id
1 'polypeptide(L)'
;MRTFLQSLDEKVWQAMEIGWTKPKKVQTDWDDDKIKTANFNNRALNALFSAVTNEDFKKISSTESEKEAWTILQTTYEGTMAVKDSKFQRLTTSFEEVKMEEDESFNEFYAKLKNIENSTFNLGETFPEPKIIRKVLRSLPQRFHAKITTIEESKDIDKIPLTELVGNL
;
A
#
# COMPACT_ATOMS: atom_id res chain seq x y z
N MET A 1 -1.32 -2.34 12.67
CA MET A 1 -2.58 -1.81 13.24
C MET A 1 -3.82 -2.53 12.65
N ARG A 2 -4.03 -2.59 11.34
CA ARG A 2 -5.16 -3.31 10.71
C ARG A 2 -5.31 -4.74 11.22
N THR A 3 -4.26 -5.55 11.11
CA THR A 3 -4.24 -6.95 11.58
C THR A 3 -4.57 -7.10 13.06
N PHE A 4 -4.11 -6.15 13.88
CA PHE A 4 -4.43 -6.10 15.31
C PHE A 4 -5.93 -5.89 15.54
N LEU A 5 -6.56 -4.95 14.87
CA LEU A 5 -7.99 -4.69 15.00
C LEU A 5 -8.84 -5.85 14.49
N GLN A 6 -8.47 -6.47 13.37
CA GLN A 6 -9.11 -7.68 12.87
C GLN A 6 -8.99 -8.88 13.83
N SER A 7 -7.86 -8.99 14.54
CA SER A 7 -7.65 -10.06 15.53
C SER A 7 -8.54 -9.92 16.77
N LEU A 8 -9.01 -8.71 17.07
CA LEU A 8 -9.95 -8.49 18.18
C LEU A 8 -11.37 -8.96 17.83
N ASP A 9 -11.86 -8.56 16.67
CA ASP A 9 -13.16 -8.94 16.13
C ASP A 9 -13.29 -8.40 14.70
N GLU A 10 -13.62 -9.25 13.74
CA GLU A 10 -13.83 -8.83 12.33
C GLU A 10 -14.93 -7.76 12.22
N LYS A 11 -15.95 -7.80 13.08
CA LYS A 11 -17.03 -6.80 13.10
C LYS A 11 -16.54 -5.43 13.58
N VAL A 12 -15.53 -5.39 14.45
CA VAL A 12 -14.87 -4.13 14.85
C VAL A 12 -14.16 -3.51 13.67
N TRP A 13 -13.49 -4.31 12.84
CA TRP A 13 -12.88 -3.82 11.61
C TRP A 13 -13.92 -3.34 10.58
N GLN A 14 -14.99 -4.11 10.36
CA GLN A 14 -16.08 -3.72 9.46
C GLN A 14 -16.77 -2.41 9.91
N ALA A 15 -16.97 -2.23 11.22
CA ALA A 15 -17.51 -0.98 11.76
C ALA A 15 -16.60 0.21 11.40
N MET A 16 -15.28 0.04 11.50
CA MET A 16 -14.31 1.08 11.14
C MET A 16 -14.35 1.45 9.63
N GLU A 17 -14.55 0.48 8.75
CA GLU A 17 -14.71 0.74 7.30
C GLU A 17 -15.98 1.53 7.00
N ILE A 18 -17.09 1.15 7.62
CA ILE A 18 -18.41 1.79 7.44
C ILE A 18 -18.42 3.15 8.14
N GLY A 19 -17.95 3.20 9.38
CA GLY A 19 -18.00 4.34 10.28
C GLY A 19 -19.29 4.44 11.05
N TRP A 20 -19.18 4.88 12.31
CA TRP A 20 -20.31 5.10 13.18
C TRP A 20 -20.66 6.60 13.26
N THR A 21 -21.94 6.90 13.23
CA THR A 21 -22.47 8.25 13.46
C THR A 21 -23.41 8.22 14.64
N LYS A 22 -23.14 9.08 15.64
CA LYS A 22 -23.97 9.20 16.84
C LYS A 22 -25.43 9.54 16.47
N PRO A 23 -26.38 8.67 16.85
CA PRO A 23 -27.80 8.97 16.61
C PRO A 23 -28.24 10.25 17.32
N LYS A 24 -29.08 11.04 16.69
CA LYS A 24 -29.61 12.26 17.28
C LYS A 24 -30.58 12.02 18.46
N LYS A 25 -31.10 10.80 18.57
CA LYS A 25 -32.01 10.39 19.69
C LYS A 25 -31.21 10.15 20.96
N VAL A 26 -31.85 10.33 22.11
CA VAL A 26 -31.27 9.99 23.41
C VAL A 26 -30.99 8.49 23.46
N GLN A 27 -29.93 8.10 24.12
CA GLN A 27 -29.42 6.71 24.14
C GLN A 27 -30.45 5.71 24.65
N THR A 28 -31.39 6.14 25.53
CA THR A 28 -32.49 5.33 26.03
C THR A 28 -33.49 4.90 24.94
N ASP A 29 -33.51 5.61 23.82
CA ASP A 29 -34.45 5.38 22.70
C ASP A 29 -33.76 4.64 21.53
N TRP A 30 -32.59 4.09 21.77
CA TRP A 30 -31.86 3.34 20.74
C TRP A 30 -32.39 1.91 20.66
N ASP A 31 -32.57 1.43 19.46
CA ASP A 31 -32.83 0.02 19.18
C ASP A 31 -31.55 -0.83 19.37
N ASP A 32 -31.70 -2.14 19.41
CA ASP A 32 -30.62 -3.10 19.63
C ASP A 32 -29.49 -2.97 18.61
N ASP A 33 -29.80 -2.61 17.36
CA ASP A 33 -28.79 -2.48 16.29
C ASP A 33 -27.95 -1.21 16.48
N LYS A 34 -28.56 -0.11 16.93
CA LYS A 34 -27.81 1.11 17.29
C LYS A 34 -26.91 0.90 18.50
N ILE A 35 -27.40 0.16 19.49
CA ILE A 35 -26.62 -0.20 20.68
C ILE A 35 -25.42 -1.07 20.27
N LYS A 36 -25.62 -2.08 19.41
CA LYS A 36 -24.55 -2.95 18.91
C LYS A 36 -23.49 -2.17 18.12
N THR A 37 -23.92 -1.30 17.20
CA THR A 37 -22.98 -0.49 16.39
C THR A 37 -22.20 0.50 17.25
N ALA A 38 -22.84 1.14 18.24
CA ALA A 38 -22.16 1.99 19.22
C ALA A 38 -21.11 1.20 20.05
N ASN A 39 -21.43 -0.05 20.43
CA ASN A 39 -20.50 -0.91 21.14
C ASN A 39 -19.29 -1.29 20.28
N PHE A 40 -19.47 -1.55 18.98
CA PHE A 40 -18.33 -1.81 18.07
C PHE A 40 -17.47 -0.56 17.90
N ASN A 41 -18.06 0.63 17.73
CA ASN A 41 -17.33 1.89 17.72
C ASN A 41 -16.48 2.07 18.99
N ASN A 42 -17.09 1.90 20.17
CA ASN A 42 -16.38 2.07 21.42
C ASN A 42 -15.24 1.06 21.61
N ARG A 43 -15.45 -0.20 21.18
CA ARG A 43 -14.38 -1.22 21.21
C ARG A 43 -13.23 -0.86 20.27
N ALA A 44 -13.54 -0.37 19.06
CA ALA A 44 -12.54 0.07 18.11
C ALA A 44 -11.75 1.30 18.62
N LEU A 45 -12.45 2.31 19.16
CA LEU A 45 -11.79 3.47 19.79
C LEU A 45 -10.87 3.07 20.94
N ASN A 46 -11.34 2.23 21.85
CA ASN A 46 -10.50 1.74 22.97
C ASN A 46 -9.27 1.00 22.48
N ALA A 47 -9.40 0.18 21.43
CA ALA A 47 -8.28 -0.53 20.84
C ALA A 47 -7.28 0.43 20.20
N LEU A 48 -7.74 1.45 19.47
CA LEU A 48 -6.89 2.50 18.91
C LEU A 48 -6.16 3.27 20.00
N PHE A 49 -6.88 3.75 21.03
CA PHE A 49 -6.33 4.52 22.13
C PHE A 49 -5.25 3.74 22.92
N SER A 50 -5.45 2.43 23.06
CA SER A 50 -4.49 1.57 23.77
C SER A 50 -3.25 1.22 22.94
N ALA A 51 -3.33 1.33 21.61
CA ALA A 51 -2.28 0.88 20.71
C ALA A 51 -1.39 2.01 20.17
N VAL A 52 -1.71 3.27 20.46
CA VAL A 52 -0.99 4.44 19.95
C VAL A 52 -0.11 5.09 21.02
N THR A 53 0.82 5.93 20.57
CA THR A 53 1.64 6.75 21.48
C THR A 53 0.83 7.86 22.15
N ASN A 54 1.34 8.44 23.24
CA ASN A 54 0.69 9.58 23.89
C ASN A 54 0.50 10.79 22.96
N GLU A 55 1.42 10.99 22.01
CA GLU A 55 1.31 12.07 21.03
C GLU A 55 0.16 11.84 20.04
N ASP A 56 0.00 10.61 19.57
CA ASP A 56 -1.08 10.26 18.66
C ASP A 56 -2.43 10.19 19.37
N PHE A 57 -2.44 9.70 20.62
CA PHE A 57 -3.63 9.74 21.45
C PHE A 57 -4.21 11.16 21.57
N LYS A 58 -3.36 12.18 21.78
CA LYS A 58 -3.81 13.57 21.84
C LYS A 58 -4.52 14.04 20.58
N LYS A 59 -4.13 13.50 19.41
CA LYS A 59 -4.74 13.86 18.13
C LYS A 59 -6.13 13.26 17.93
N ILE A 60 -6.38 12.08 18.52
CA ILE A 60 -7.62 11.31 18.33
C ILE A 60 -8.52 11.27 19.55
N SER A 61 -8.06 11.73 20.71
CA SER A 61 -8.81 11.62 21.99
C SER A 61 -10.15 12.35 22.00
N SER A 62 -10.34 13.34 21.16
CA SER A 62 -11.59 14.10 21.02
C SER A 62 -12.56 13.51 20.01
N THR A 63 -12.20 12.46 19.27
CA THR A 63 -13.07 11.85 18.27
C THR A 63 -14.11 10.95 18.92
N GLU A 64 -15.35 10.98 18.41
CA GLU A 64 -16.43 10.10 18.82
C GLU A 64 -16.60 8.89 17.90
N SER A 65 -15.95 8.91 16.71
CA SER A 65 -16.02 7.86 15.71
C SER A 65 -14.66 7.19 15.50
N GLU A 66 -14.67 5.87 15.52
CA GLU A 66 -13.52 5.02 15.22
C GLU A 66 -12.94 5.31 13.82
N LYS A 67 -13.80 5.57 12.85
CA LYS A 67 -13.40 5.92 11.48
C LYS A 67 -12.68 7.26 11.42
N GLU A 68 -13.16 8.25 12.16
CA GLU A 68 -12.51 9.56 12.25
C GLU A 68 -11.12 9.42 12.89
N ALA A 69 -11.03 8.73 14.03
CA ALA A 69 -9.77 8.46 14.70
C ALA A 69 -8.78 7.73 13.78
N TRP A 70 -9.24 6.71 13.07
CA TRP A 70 -8.43 5.98 12.09
C TRP A 70 -7.94 6.89 10.95
N THR A 71 -8.84 7.72 10.39
CA THR A 71 -8.50 8.66 9.31
C THR A 71 -7.43 9.67 9.74
N ILE A 72 -7.51 10.19 10.96
CA ILE A 72 -6.50 11.09 11.53
C ILE A 72 -5.15 10.39 11.63
N LEU A 73 -5.11 9.16 12.17
CA LEU A 73 -3.89 8.37 12.27
C LEU A 73 -3.32 8.05 10.88
N GLN A 74 -4.17 7.58 9.97
CA GLN A 74 -3.76 7.26 8.61
C GLN A 74 -3.17 8.48 7.90
N THR A 75 -3.82 9.63 8.00
CA THR A 75 -3.32 10.89 7.43
C THR A 75 -2.00 11.32 8.08
N THR A 76 -1.84 11.10 9.38
CA THR A 76 -0.61 11.44 10.10
C THR A 76 0.59 10.62 9.62
N TYR A 77 0.41 9.32 9.39
CA TYR A 77 1.52 8.41 9.05
C TYR A 77 1.71 8.18 7.55
N GLU A 78 0.62 8.14 6.79
CA GLU A 78 0.67 7.86 5.36
C GLU A 78 0.65 9.14 4.52
N GLY A 79 0.23 10.25 5.11
CA GLY A 79 0.02 11.53 4.43
C GLY A 79 -1.35 11.62 3.75
N THR A 80 -1.65 12.78 3.23
CA THR A 80 -2.88 13.02 2.44
C THR A 80 -2.80 12.30 1.09
N MET A 81 -3.94 12.13 0.41
CA MET A 81 -3.97 11.59 -0.96
C MET A 81 -3.02 12.35 -1.89
N ALA A 82 -3.00 13.70 -1.81
CA ALA A 82 -2.09 14.51 -2.62
C ALA A 82 -0.60 14.20 -2.35
N VAL A 83 -0.22 13.89 -1.11
CA VAL A 83 1.14 13.47 -0.77
C VAL A 83 1.44 12.07 -1.31
N LYS A 84 0.50 11.14 -1.23
CA LYS A 84 0.62 9.79 -1.82
C LYS A 84 0.79 9.87 -3.34
N ASP A 85 -0.05 10.66 -4.00
CA ASP A 85 0.01 10.88 -5.45
C ASP A 85 1.36 11.48 -5.87
N SER A 86 1.85 12.48 -5.14
CA SER A 86 3.16 13.08 -5.39
C SER A 86 4.30 12.07 -5.21
N LYS A 87 4.24 11.22 -4.18
CA LYS A 87 5.22 10.14 -3.97
C LYS A 87 5.16 9.11 -5.10
N PHE A 88 3.95 8.72 -5.53
CA PHE A 88 3.76 7.78 -6.63
C PHE A 88 4.30 8.35 -7.94
N GLN A 89 4.05 9.62 -8.25
CA GLN A 89 4.60 10.30 -9.42
C GLN A 89 6.14 10.26 -9.41
N ARG A 90 6.77 10.55 -8.28
CA ARG A 90 8.24 10.47 -8.13
C ARG A 90 8.77 9.05 -8.34
N LEU A 91 8.10 8.04 -7.77
CA LEU A 91 8.47 6.63 -7.97
C LEU A 91 8.29 6.20 -9.44
N THR A 92 7.25 6.69 -10.11
CA THR A 92 7.05 6.45 -11.54
C THR A 92 8.18 7.08 -12.38
N THR A 93 8.59 8.31 -12.06
CA THR A 93 9.74 8.94 -12.71
C THR A 93 11.02 8.13 -12.48
N SER A 94 11.30 7.75 -11.23
CA SER A 94 12.46 6.90 -10.91
C SER A 94 12.42 5.56 -11.64
N PHE A 95 11.23 4.95 -11.76
CA PHE A 95 11.04 3.73 -12.55
C PHE A 95 11.36 3.94 -14.04
N GLU A 96 10.94 5.05 -14.62
CA GLU A 96 11.23 5.34 -16.04
C GLU A 96 12.72 5.71 -16.29
N GLU A 97 13.38 6.31 -15.31
CA GLU A 97 14.78 6.74 -15.42
C GLU A 97 15.78 5.64 -15.10
N VAL A 98 15.47 4.69 -14.22
CA VAL A 98 16.40 3.65 -13.81
C VAL A 98 16.90 2.85 -15.01
N LYS A 99 18.23 2.73 -15.15
CA LYS A 99 18.92 1.95 -16.16
C LYS A 99 20.05 1.18 -15.51
N MET A 100 20.45 0.11 -16.13
CA MET A 100 21.63 -0.66 -15.76
C MET A 100 22.88 0.02 -16.32
N GLU A 101 23.85 0.29 -15.46
CA GLU A 101 25.15 0.85 -15.86
C GLU A 101 26.03 -0.21 -16.53
N GLU A 102 27.05 0.21 -17.29
CA GLU A 102 27.91 -0.71 -18.04
C GLU A 102 28.69 -1.68 -17.15
N ASP A 103 29.10 -1.25 -15.97
CA ASP A 103 29.88 -2.03 -14.98
C ASP A 103 29.01 -2.65 -13.89
N GLU A 104 27.71 -2.38 -13.91
CA GLU A 104 26.77 -2.91 -12.92
C GLU A 104 26.41 -4.36 -13.23
N SER A 105 26.22 -5.17 -12.19
CA SER A 105 25.65 -6.50 -12.33
C SER A 105 24.13 -6.44 -12.52
N PHE A 106 23.57 -7.44 -13.20
CA PHE A 106 22.11 -7.54 -13.36
C PHE A 106 21.39 -7.59 -12.01
N ASN A 107 21.94 -8.27 -11.02
CA ASN A 107 21.35 -8.38 -9.69
C ASN A 107 21.27 -7.02 -8.97
N GLU A 108 22.28 -6.18 -9.09
CA GLU A 108 22.28 -4.83 -8.50
C GLU A 108 21.24 -3.94 -9.17
N PHE A 109 21.17 -3.95 -10.50
CA PHE A 109 20.14 -3.25 -11.26
C PHE A 109 18.74 -3.72 -10.86
N TYR A 110 18.52 -5.05 -10.83
CA TYR A 110 17.23 -5.62 -10.48
C TYR A 110 16.81 -5.30 -9.05
N ALA A 111 17.77 -5.25 -8.12
CA ALA A 111 17.51 -4.81 -6.75
C ALA A 111 17.02 -3.35 -6.67
N LYS A 112 17.60 -2.43 -7.48
CA LYS A 112 17.11 -1.05 -7.59
C LYS A 112 15.67 -1.02 -8.09
N LEU A 113 15.36 -1.79 -9.13
CA LEU A 113 14.01 -1.88 -9.69
C LEU A 113 12.99 -2.43 -8.66
N LYS A 114 13.37 -3.49 -7.94
CA LYS A 114 12.56 -4.08 -6.86
C LYS A 114 12.32 -3.12 -5.70
N ASN A 115 13.28 -2.29 -5.35
CA ASN A 115 13.09 -1.27 -4.31
C ASN A 115 12.05 -0.22 -4.71
N ILE A 116 12.03 0.19 -5.98
CA ILE A 116 11.00 1.10 -6.51
C ILE A 116 9.63 0.41 -6.49
N GLU A 117 9.54 -0.84 -6.94
CA GLU A 117 8.32 -1.64 -6.96
C GLU A 117 7.74 -1.82 -5.53
N ASN A 118 8.58 -2.20 -4.56
CA ASN A 118 8.19 -2.33 -3.16
C ASN A 118 7.70 -0.99 -2.57
N SER A 119 8.38 0.11 -2.91
CA SER A 119 7.98 1.44 -2.46
C SER A 119 6.63 1.85 -3.04
N THR A 120 6.36 1.49 -4.29
CA THR A 120 5.08 1.71 -4.96
C THR A 120 3.97 0.87 -4.33
N PHE A 121 4.26 -0.41 -4.06
CA PHE A 121 3.33 -1.31 -3.37
C PHE A 121 2.93 -0.81 -1.97
N ASN A 122 3.86 -0.23 -1.22
CA ASN A 122 3.59 0.37 0.08
C ASN A 122 2.65 1.60 0.02
N LEU A 123 2.52 2.22 -1.14
CA LEU A 123 1.53 3.29 -1.38
C LEU A 123 0.15 2.74 -1.79
N GLY A 124 0.02 1.42 -1.98
CA GLY A 124 -1.19 0.77 -2.46
C GLY A 124 -1.28 0.71 -3.99
N GLU A 125 -0.18 1.03 -4.71
CA GLU A 125 -0.10 1.03 -6.16
C GLU A 125 0.84 -0.08 -6.66
N THR A 126 0.66 -0.52 -7.91
CA THR A 126 1.53 -1.55 -8.51
C THR A 126 1.82 -1.25 -9.97
N PHE A 127 3.00 -1.61 -10.44
CA PHE A 127 3.27 -1.64 -11.86
C PHE A 127 2.84 -3.01 -12.43
N PRO A 128 2.10 -3.04 -13.56
CA PRO A 128 1.78 -4.30 -14.23
C PRO A 128 3.05 -5.06 -14.64
N GLU A 129 3.04 -6.38 -14.47
CA GLU A 129 4.20 -7.23 -14.77
C GLU A 129 4.74 -7.04 -16.21
N PRO A 130 3.90 -6.93 -17.27
CA PRO A 130 4.39 -6.62 -18.61
C PRO A 130 5.14 -5.27 -18.70
N LYS A 131 4.76 -4.27 -17.90
CA LYS A 131 5.47 -2.98 -17.85
C LYS A 131 6.85 -3.15 -17.24
N ILE A 132 6.99 -3.98 -16.20
CA ILE A 132 8.26 -4.28 -15.54
C ILE A 132 9.18 -5.03 -16.50
N ILE A 133 8.68 -6.06 -17.19
CA ILE A 133 9.42 -6.85 -18.16
C ILE A 133 9.98 -5.96 -19.28
N ARG A 134 9.14 -5.14 -19.89
CA ARG A 134 9.59 -4.19 -20.94
C ARG A 134 10.60 -3.19 -20.41
N LYS A 135 10.46 -2.76 -19.15
CA LYS A 135 11.43 -1.87 -18.52
C LYS A 135 12.76 -2.54 -18.32
N VAL A 136 12.80 -3.78 -17.82
CA VAL A 136 14.03 -4.57 -17.69
C VAL A 136 14.75 -4.64 -19.03
N LEU A 137 14.08 -5.15 -20.07
CA LEU A 137 14.69 -5.35 -21.39
C LEU A 137 15.26 -4.06 -21.99
N ARG A 138 14.54 -2.94 -21.88
CA ARG A 138 14.97 -1.63 -22.40
C ARG A 138 16.08 -0.97 -21.58
N SER A 139 16.30 -1.44 -20.37
CA SER A 139 17.27 -0.84 -19.44
C SER A 139 18.62 -1.55 -19.44
N LEU A 140 18.73 -2.69 -20.13
CA LEU A 140 19.95 -3.46 -20.20
C LEU A 140 20.97 -2.85 -21.16
N PRO A 141 22.28 -2.81 -20.82
CA PRO A 141 23.34 -2.32 -21.68
C PRO A 141 23.60 -3.27 -22.87
N GLN A 142 24.38 -2.77 -23.83
CA GLN A 142 24.61 -3.44 -25.12
C GLN A 142 25.18 -4.87 -24.99
N ARG A 143 25.92 -5.18 -23.93
CA ARG A 143 26.41 -6.54 -23.66
C ARG A 143 25.33 -7.61 -23.52
N PHE A 144 24.08 -7.22 -23.24
CA PHE A 144 22.93 -8.13 -23.17
C PHE A 144 22.15 -8.24 -24.48
N HIS A 145 22.51 -7.48 -25.51
CA HIS A 145 21.72 -7.38 -26.75
C HIS A 145 21.40 -8.75 -27.39
N ALA A 146 22.41 -9.65 -27.47
CA ALA A 146 22.20 -11.00 -28.01
C ALA A 146 21.16 -11.81 -27.23
N LYS A 147 21.19 -11.71 -25.90
CA LYS A 147 20.20 -12.38 -25.03
C LYS A 147 18.80 -11.77 -25.21
N ILE A 148 18.71 -10.43 -25.27
CA ILE A 148 17.44 -9.73 -25.50
C ILE A 148 16.83 -10.18 -26.82
N THR A 149 17.57 -10.16 -27.92
CA THR A 149 17.12 -10.61 -29.26
C THR A 149 16.60 -12.04 -29.21
N THR A 150 17.32 -12.95 -28.57
CA THR A 150 16.89 -14.36 -28.42
C THR A 150 15.57 -14.48 -27.65
N ILE A 151 15.37 -13.68 -26.60
CA ILE A 151 14.13 -13.67 -25.82
C ILE A 151 12.97 -13.10 -26.66
N GLU A 152 13.20 -12.00 -27.36
CA GLU A 152 12.20 -11.35 -28.21
C GLU A 152 11.77 -12.21 -29.41
N GLU A 153 12.69 -12.97 -29.99
CA GLU A 153 12.39 -13.88 -31.11
C GLU A 153 11.71 -15.18 -30.66
N SER A 154 12.00 -15.66 -29.44
CA SER A 154 11.55 -16.98 -28.98
C SER A 154 10.20 -16.97 -28.29
N LYS A 155 9.74 -15.83 -27.77
CA LYS A 155 8.57 -15.73 -26.90
C LYS A 155 7.78 -14.43 -27.08
N ASP A 156 6.48 -14.53 -26.81
CA ASP A 156 5.62 -13.36 -26.62
C ASP A 156 5.99 -12.69 -25.28
N ILE A 157 6.66 -11.55 -25.33
CA ILE A 157 7.17 -10.79 -24.17
C ILE A 157 6.07 -10.55 -23.13
N ASP A 158 4.82 -10.39 -23.55
CA ASP A 158 3.70 -10.12 -22.66
C ASP A 158 3.23 -11.37 -21.88
N LYS A 159 3.76 -12.56 -22.22
CA LYS A 159 3.43 -13.84 -21.58
C LYS A 159 4.58 -14.48 -20.83
N ILE A 160 5.78 -13.89 -20.88
CA ILE A 160 6.92 -14.42 -20.12
C ILE A 160 6.75 -14.05 -18.64
N PRO A 161 6.80 -15.00 -17.69
CA PRO A 161 6.87 -14.66 -16.28
C PRO A 161 8.17 -13.89 -15.96
N LEU A 162 8.05 -12.85 -15.13
CA LEU A 162 9.22 -12.04 -14.73
C LEU A 162 10.34 -12.89 -14.09
N THR A 163 9.97 -13.93 -13.34
CA THR A 163 10.91 -14.89 -12.73
C THR A 163 11.72 -15.66 -13.76
N GLU A 164 11.11 -16.04 -14.88
CA GLU A 164 11.78 -16.72 -15.98
C GLU A 164 12.74 -15.77 -16.72
N LEU A 165 12.29 -14.53 -16.96
CA LEU A 165 13.13 -13.51 -17.57
C LEU A 165 14.40 -13.26 -16.75
N VAL A 166 14.24 -13.07 -15.43
CA VAL A 166 15.35 -12.83 -14.49
C VAL A 166 16.31 -14.01 -14.43
N GLY A 167 15.79 -15.23 -14.51
CA GLY A 167 16.63 -16.45 -14.52
C GLY A 167 17.44 -16.64 -15.80
N ASN A 168 17.03 -16.01 -16.91
CA ASN A 168 17.70 -16.10 -18.21
C ASN A 168 18.73 -14.98 -18.47
N LEU A 169 18.75 -13.94 -17.64
CA LEU A 169 19.66 -12.79 -17.75
C LEU A 169 20.88 -12.92 -16.88
#